data_4f0b5b6c3cd33947232fbd9d9ae52aa7
#
_entry.id   4f0b5b6c3cd33947232fbd9d9ae52aa7
#
_cell.length_a   1.000
_cell.length_b   1.000
_cell.length_c   1.000
_cell.angle_alpha   90.00
_cell.angle_beta   90.00
_cell.angle_gamma   90.00
#
_symmetry.space_group_name_H-M   'P 1'
#
loop_
_entity.id
_entity.type
_entity.pdbx_description
1 polymer ?
#
loop_
_entity_poly.entity_id
_entity_poly.type
_entity_poly.pdbx_seq_one_letter_code
_entity_poly.pdbx_strand_id
1 'polypeptide(L)'
;MTKEEKYQSVLPQIQALMAGETDEIAKMANMVAVLHETFGFWWTGFYRVERKNADFNGVGELVLGPFQGPVACTRIPYNKGVCGTAWAQARTIVVPDVHLFPGHIACSSRSKSEIVVPFFKNGEVFAVLDIDSADLNTFDEIDQFYLEQLSPALL
;
A
#
# COMPACT_ATOMS: atom_id res chain seq x y z
N MET A 1 -5.01 -7.73 22.13
CA MET A 1 -5.73 -8.16 20.91
C MET A 1 -4.79 -8.85 19.95
N THR A 2 -5.23 -9.92 19.34
CA THR A 2 -4.49 -10.55 18.25
C THR A 2 -4.53 -9.64 17.00
N LYS A 3 -3.64 -9.92 16.05
CA LYS A 3 -3.64 -9.23 14.77
C LYS A 3 -5.02 -9.31 14.09
N GLU A 4 -5.59 -10.51 14.06
CA GLU A 4 -6.90 -10.73 13.45
C GLU A 4 -8.00 -9.92 14.13
N GLU A 5 -8.02 -9.90 15.46
CA GLU A 5 -8.99 -9.11 16.22
C GLU A 5 -8.85 -7.61 15.93
N LYS A 6 -7.62 -7.11 15.78
CA LYS A 6 -7.40 -5.71 15.40
C LYS A 6 -8.01 -5.39 14.04
N TYR A 7 -7.80 -6.26 13.05
CA TYR A 7 -8.40 -6.07 11.73
C TYR A 7 -9.92 -6.13 11.79
N GLN A 8 -10.48 -7.10 12.51
CA GLN A 8 -11.94 -7.23 12.66
C GLN A 8 -12.55 -5.99 13.29
N SER A 9 -11.82 -5.34 14.20
CA SER A 9 -12.27 -4.09 14.82
C SER A 9 -12.12 -2.89 13.89
N VAL A 10 -10.99 -2.77 13.19
CA VAL A 10 -10.65 -1.55 12.45
C VAL A 10 -11.29 -1.48 11.07
N LEU A 11 -11.50 -2.61 10.39
CA LEU A 11 -12.05 -2.59 9.04
C LEU A 11 -13.44 -1.94 8.96
N PRO A 12 -14.41 -2.28 9.84
CA PRO A 12 -15.70 -1.58 9.82
C PRO A 12 -15.58 -0.09 10.10
N GLN A 13 -14.62 0.32 10.93
CA GLN A 13 -14.37 1.73 11.21
C GLN A 13 -13.86 2.46 9.97
N ILE A 14 -12.92 1.86 9.23
CA ILE A 14 -12.41 2.41 7.99
C ILE A 14 -13.53 2.53 6.96
N GLN A 15 -14.33 1.48 6.80
CA GLN A 15 -15.45 1.48 5.86
C GLN A 15 -16.45 2.59 6.19
N ALA A 16 -16.75 2.79 7.48
CA ALA A 16 -17.64 3.85 7.92
C ALA A 16 -17.07 5.25 7.66
N LEU A 17 -15.76 5.43 7.86
CA LEU A 17 -15.08 6.70 7.56
C LEU A 17 -15.11 7.04 6.07
N MET A 18 -15.02 6.02 5.22
CA MET A 18 -15.01 6.21 3.76
C MET A 18 -16.40 6.46 3.20
N ALA A 19 -17.44 5.96 3.88
CA ALA A 19 -18.83 6.05 3.41
C ALA A 19 -19.27 7.51 3.28
N GLY A 20 -19.77 7.87 2.11
CA GLY A 20 -20.24 9.24 1.85
C GLY A 20 -19.15 10.22 1.42
N GLU A 21 -17.87 9.86 1.53
CA GLU A 21 -16.77 10.67 1.01
C GLU A 21 -16.51 10.31 -0.45
N THR A 22 -16.38 11.30 -1.31
CA THR A 22 -16.15 11.10 -2.73
C THR A 22 -14.73 11.43 -3.17
N ASP A 23 -13.98 12.18 -2.36
CA ASP A 23 -12.61 12.56 -2.70
C ASP A 23 -11.64 11.42 -2.39
N GLU A 24 -10.95 10.94 -3.41
CA GLU A 24 -10.04 9.81 -3.31
C GLU A 24 -8.85 10.09 -2.38
N ILE A 25 -8.29 11.29 -2.47
CA ILE A 25 -7.14 11.68 -1.64
C ILE A 25 -7.54 11.75 -0.16
N ALA A 26 -8.71 12.32 0.14
CA ALA A 26 -9.22 12.37 1.50
C ALA A 26 -9.44 10.97 2.08
N LYS A 27 -9.99 10.05 1.28
CA LYS A 27 -10.17 8.66 1.68
C LYS A 27 -8.84 7.99 1.96
N MET A 28 -7.87 8.12 1.05
CA MET A 28 -6.53 7.55 1.23
C MET A 28 -5.87 8.07 2.50
N ALA A 29 -5.95 9.37 2.74
CA ALA A 29 -5.33 10.00 3.90
C ALA A 29 -5.86 9.42 5.21
N ASN A 30 -7.17 9.27 5.34
CA ASN A 30 -7.78 8.73 6.56
C ASN A 30 -7.56 7.23 6.71
N MET A 31 -7.60 6.46 5.62
CA MET A 31 -7.29 5.03 5.66
C MET A 31 -5.87 4.79 6.16
N VAL A 32 -4.92 5.52 5.63
CA VAL A 32 -3.51 5.43 6.04
C VAL A 32 -3.36 5.80 7.51
N ALA A 33 -4.01 6.87 7.95
CA ALA A 33 -3.93 7.33 9.34
C ALA A 33 -4.43 6.25 10.32
N VAL A 34 -5.58 5.66 10.03
CA VAL A 34 -6.16 4.62 10.89
C VAL A 34 -5.28 3.38 10.96
N LEU A 35 -4.80 2.91 9.81
CA LEU A 35 -3.94 1.72 9.76
C LEU A 35 -2.63 1.97 10.50
N HIS A 36 -2.00 3.10 10.24
CA HIS A 36 -0.72 3.45 10.86
C HIS A 36 -0.83 3.53 12.39
N GLU A 37 -1.85 4.20 12.88
CA GLU A 37 -2.08 4.36 14.31
C GLU A 37 -2.44 3.02 14.99
N THR A 38 -3.30 2.22 14.35
CA THR A 38 -3.79 0.96 14.91
C THR A 38 -2.66 -0.07 15.09
N PHE A 39 -1.79 -0.19 14.09
CA PHE A 39 -0.78 -1.25 14.05
C PHE A 39 0.63 -0.78 14.42
N GLY A 40 0.89 0.52 14.42
CA GLY A 40 2.22 1.06 14.73
C GLY A 40 3.27 0.71 13.69
N PHE A 41 2.89 0.67 12.41
CA PHE A 41 3.83 0.39 11.33
C PHE A 41 4.90 1.48 11.20
N TRP A 42 6.02 1.13 10.57
CA TRP A 42 7.09 2.08 10.29
C TRP A 42 6.68 3.11 9.24
N TRP A 43 6.04 2.65 8.17
CA TRP A 43 5.56 3.49 7.07
C TRP A 43 4.28 2.89 6.50
N THR A 44 3.29 3.73 6.22
CA THR A 44 2.01 3.31 5.65
C THR A 44 1.59 4.36 4.64
N GLY A 45 1.39 3.98 3.39
CA GLY A 45 1.00 4.96 2.39
C GLY A 45 0.54 4.37 1.08
N PHE A 46 0.05 5.25 0.23
CA PHE A 46 -0.39 4.92 -1.11
C PHE A 46 0.57 5.44 -2.16
N TYR A 47 0.77 4.65 -3.19
CA TYR A 47 1.32 5.11 -4.46
C TYR A 47 0.23 5.01 -5.51
N ARG A 48 0.04 6.07 -6.30
CA ARG A 48 -1.03 6.19 -7.30
C ARG A 48 -0.45 5.97 -8.69
N VAL A 49 -1.20 5.28 -9.54
CA VAL A 49 -0.84 5.12 -10.94
C VAL A 49 -1.09 6.43 -11.68
N GLU A 50 -0.05 7.04 -12.23
CA GLU A 50 -0.13 8.29 -12.99
C GLU A 50 0.32 8.04 -14.43
N ARG A 51 -0.58 8.28 -15.39
CA ARG A 51 -0.35 8.00 -16.81
C ARG A 51 -0.23 9.24 -17.69
N LYS A 52 -0.48 10.46 -17.15
CA LYS A 52 -0.46 11.68 -17.94
C LYS A 52 0.88 11.97 -18.61
N ASN A 53 1.95 11.62 -17.93
CA ASN A 53 3.32 11.79 -18.41
C ASN A 53 3.96 10.44 -18.69
N ALA A 54 3.17 9.50 -19.24
CA ALA A 54 3.67 8.17 -19.55
C ALA A 54 4.81 8.25 -20.55
N ASP A 55 5.90 7.57 -20.23
CA ASP A 55 7.07 7.41 -21.09
C ASP A 55 6.76 6.53 -22.30
N PHE A 56 7.81 6.10 -22.98
CA PHE A 56 7.75 5.26 -24.18
C PHE A 56 6.95 3.98 -24.02
N ASN A 57 6.79 3.48 -22.79
CA ASN A 57 6.03 2.26 -22.53
C ASN A 57 4.50 2.50 -22.49
N GLY A 58 4.05 3.74 -22.40
CA GLY A 58 2.63 4.10 -22.33
C GLY A 58 1.92 3.65 -21.05
N VAL A 59 2.66 3.11 -20.08
CA VAL A 59 2.08 2.53 -18.85
C VAL A 59 2.01 3.56 -17.72
N GLY A 60 2.96 4.49 -17.69
CA GLY A 60 3.05 5.49 -16.62
C GLY A 60 3.98 5.07 -15.49
N GLU A 61 3.78 5.66 -14.34
CA GLU A 61 4.57 5.40 -13.14
C GLU A 61 3.72 5.54 -11.90
N LEU A 62 4.22 5.01 -10.78
CA LEU A 62 3.62 5.23 -9.47
C LEU A 62 4.13 6.55 -8.90
N VAL A 63 3.21 7.33 -8.35
CA VAL A 63 3.51 8.61 -7.72
C VAL A 63 3.06 8.57 -6.27
N LEU A 64 3.93 9.02 -5.38
CA LEU A 64 3.65 9.09 -3.95
C LEU A 64 2.33 9.82 -3.68
N GLY A 65 1.46 9.20 -2.92
CA GLY A 65 0.21 9.75 -2.44
C GLY A 65 0.23 9.96 -0.93
N PRO A 66 -0.95 9.99 -0.28
CA PRO A 66 -1.02 10.14 1.16
C PRO A 66 -0.26 9.04 1.91
N PHE A 67 0.54 9.43 2.89
CA PHE A 67 1.30 8.48 3.69
C PHE A 67 1.58 9.02 5.09
N GLN A 68 1.96 8.11 5.98
CA GLN A 68 2.51 8.45 7.30
C GLN A 68 3.82 7.69 7.49
N GLY A 69 4.81 8.39 8.03
CA GLY A 69 6.15 7.89 8.24
C GLY A 69 7.21 8.83 7.68
N PRO A 70 8.47 8.39 7.61
CA PRO A 70 9.55 9.21 7.06
C PRO A 70 9.40 9.45 5.56
N VAL A 71 10.12 10.42 5.02
CA VAL A 71 10.11 10.76 3.60
C VAL A 71 10.39 9.52 2.75
N ALA A 72 9.79 9.46 1.56
CA ALA A 72 9.84 8.30 0.69
C ALA A 72 10.14 8.69 -0.75
N CYS A 73 10.43 7.68 -1.59
CA CYS A 73 10.58 7.89 -3.03
C CYS A 73 9.31 8.48 -3.60
N THR A 74 9.42 9.51 -4.44
CA THR A 74 8.25 10.18 -5.02
C THR A 74 7.75 9.50 -6.29
N ARG A 75 8.60 8.74 -6.97
CA ARG A 75 8.27 8.06 -8.24
C ARG A 75 8.83 6.64 -8.24
N ILE A 76 8.02 5.68 -8.68
CA ILE A 76 8.44 4.28 -8.81
C ILE A 76 8.05 3.80 -10.21
N PRO A 77 9.02 3.27 -10.98
CA PRO A 77 8.74 2.76 -12.32
C PRO A 77 7.90 1.47 -12.30
N TYR A 78 7.20 1.23 -13.40
CA TYR A 78 6.43 0.00 -13.60
C TYR A 78 7.32 -1.24 -13.47
N ASN A 79 6.84 -2.23 -12.74
CA ASN A 79 7.51 -3.52 -12.52
C ASN A 79 8.90 -3.39 -11.86
N LYS A 80 9.13 -2.33 -11.09
CA LYS A 80 10.37 -2.13 -10.34
C LYS A 80 10.06 -2.05 -8.85
N GLY A 81 10.92 -2.70 -8.03
CA GLY A 81 10.71 -2.79 -6.59
C GLY A 81 9.47 -3.57 -6.23
N VAL A 82 9.11 -3.58 -4.95
CA VAL A 82 7.94 -4.30 -4.47
C VAL A 82 6.65 -3.64 -4.97
N CYS A 83 6.54 -2.33 -4.85
CA CYS A 83 5.37 -1.57 -5.31
C CYS A 83 5.14 -1.71 -6.81
N GLY A 84 6.19 -1.51 -7.61
CA GLY A 84 6.09 -1.64 -9.07
C GLY A 84 5.73 -3.05 -9.50
N THR A 85 6.25 -4.05 -8.81
CA THR A 85 5.95 -5.47 -9.08
C THR A 85 4.50 -5.81 -8.72
N ALA A 86 4.01 -5.35 -7.58
CA ALA A 86 2.62 -5.56 -7.17
C ALA A 86 1.65 -4.96 -8.20
N TRP A 87 1.97 -3.75 -8.68
CA TRP A 87 1.20 -3.11 -9.74
C TRP A 87 1.21 -3.93 -11.02
N ALA A 88 2.40 -4.32 -11.49
CA ALA A 88 2.55 -5.06 -12.75
C ALA A 88 1.85 -6.43 -12.73
N GLN A 89 1.93 -7.13 -11.60
CA GLN A 89 1.33 -8.45 -11.44
C GLN A 89 -0.12 -8.40 -10.97
N ALA A 90 -0.62 -7.22 -10.58
CA ALA A 90 -1.98 -7.01 -10.08
C ALA A 90 -2.32 -7.98 -8.93
N ARG A 91 -1.38 -8.16 -8.00
CA ARG A 91 -1.55 -9.02 -6.83
C ARG A 91 -0.77 -8.50 -5.63
N THR A 92 -1.23 -8.88 -4.45
CA THR A 92 -0.52 -8.58 -3.19
C THR A 92 0.82 -9.30 -3.15
N ILE A 93 1.85 -8.58 -2.68
CA ILE A 93 3.17 -9.16 -2.46
C ILE A 93 3.54 -8.98 -1.00
N VAL A 94 3.86 -10.10 -0.34
CA VAL A 94 4.33 -10.15 1.04
C VAL A 94 5.81 -10.44 1.01
N VAL A 95 6.62 -9.55 1.60
CA VAL A 95 8.07 -9.65 1.60
C VAL A 95 8.58 -9.78 3.05
N PRO A 96 8.97 -11.00 3.47
CA PRO A 96 9.47 -11.23 4.84
C PRO A 96 10.79 -10.49 5.14
N ASP A 97 11.63 -10.35 4.12
CA ASP A 97 12.92 -9.65 4.21
C ASP A 97 13.18 -8.91 2.90
N VAL A 98 13.12 -7.58 2.94
CA VAL A 98 13.28 -6.74 1.75
C VAL A 98 14.64 -6.88 1.09
N HIS A 99 15.67 -7.23 1.85
CA HIS A 99 17.03 -7.42 1.33
C HIS A 99 17.13 -8.65 0.43
N LEU A 100 16.19 -9.57 0.52
CA LEU A 100 16.12 -10.77 -0.32
C LEU A 100 15.22 -10.60 -1.53
N PHE A 101 14.50 -9.48 -1.64
CA PHE A 101 13.60 -9.24 -2.77
C PHE A 101 14.39 -8.73 -3.99
N PRO A 102 14.31 -9.43 -5.13
CA PRO A 102 15.05 -9.03 -6.34
C PRO A 102 14.62 -7.64 -6.81
N GLY A 103 15.57 -6.72 -6.97
CA GLY A 103 15.31 -5.38 -7.47
C GLY A 103 14.64 -4.45 -6.46
N HIS A 104 14.75 -4.76 -5.17
CA HIS A 104 14.21 -3.90 -4.12
C HIS A 104 14.76 -2.48 -4.21
N ILE A 105 13.84 -1.49 -4.17
CA ILE A 105 14.19 -0.07 -4.14
C ILE A 105 14.24 0.38 -2.70
N ALA A 106 15.44 0.70 -2.21
CA ALA A 106 15.66 1.11 -0.83
C ALA A 106 15.32 2.60 -0.65
N CYS A 107 14.04 2.92 -0.42
CA CYS A 107 13.60 4.28 -0.07
C CYS A 107 13.80 4.59 1.41
N SER A 108 14.01 3.56 2.24
CA SER A 108 14.31 3.69 3.66
C SER A 108 15.24 2.57 4.08
N SER A 109 16.35 2.92 4.76
CA SER A 109 17.31 1.92 5.25
C SER A 109 16.79 1.13 6.46
N ARG A 110 15.70 1.58 7.09
CA ARG A 110 15.12 0.93 8.27
C ARG A 110 14.01 -0.06 7.94
N SER A 111 13.50 -0.06 6.73
CA SER A 111 12.51 -1.03 6.31
C SER A 111 13.16 -2.42 6.23
N LYS A 112 12.56 -3.40 6.87
CA LYS A 112 13.04 -4.79 6.87
C LYS A 112 12.06 -5.77 6.26
N SER A 113 10.76 -5.53 6.42
CA SER A 113 9.72 -6.32 5.77
C SER A 113 8.64 -5.41 5.21
N GLU A 114 7.88 -5.92 4.25
CA GLU A 114 6.94 -5.09 3.50
C GLU A 114 5.77 -5.91 3.00
N ILE A 115 4.60 -5.26 2.91
CA ILE A 115 3.45 -5.78 2.17
C ILE A 115 2.96 -4.69 1.23
N VAL A 116 2.65 -5.05 -0.01
CA VAL A 116 2.06 -4.13 -0.99
C VAL A 116 0.79 -4.76 -1.53
N VAL A 117 -0.32 -4.02 -1.42
CA VAL A 117 -1.65 -4.48 -1.81
C VAL A 117 -2.17 -3.60 -2.95
N PRO A 118 -2.47 -4.17 -4.13
CA PRO A 118 -3.03 -3.39 -5.22
C PRO A 118 -4.50 -3.05 -4.95
N PHE A 119 -4.89 -1.84 -5.32
CA PHE A 119 -6.27 -1.36 -5.25
C PHE A 119 -6.79 -1.21 -6.67
N PHE A 120 -8.03 -1.65 -6.91
CA PHE A 120 -8.61 -1.79 -8.24
C PHE A 120 -9.77 -0.84 -8.48
N LYS A 121 -9.84 -0.32 -9.70
CA LYS A 121 -10.98 0.43 -10.21
C LYS A 121 -11.25 -0.05 -11.63
N ASN A 122 -12.48 -0.49 -11.91
CA ASN A 122 -12.85 -1.03 -13.23
C ASN A 122 -11.93 -2.16 -13.69
N GLY A 123 -11.51 -3.01 -12.75
CA GLY A 123 -10.65 -4.16 -13.04
C GLY A 123 -9.17 -3.84 -13.25
N GLU A 124 -8.78 -2.58 -13.10
CA GLU A 124 -7.38 -2.16 -13.25
C GLU A 124 -6.82 -1.63 -11.94
N VAL A 125 -5.52 -1.85 -11.71
CA VAL A 125 -4.83 -1.26 -10.57
C VAL A 125 -4.73 0.25 -10.77
N PHE A 126 -5.25 1.04 -9.82
CA PHE A 126 -5.13 2.50 -9.86
C PHE A 126 -4.22 3.03 -8.75
N ALA A 127 -3.95 2.21 -7.74
CA ALA A 127 -3.07 2.56 -6.64
C ALA A 127 -2.57 1.28 -5.96
N VAL A 128 -1.50 1.39 -5.19
CA VAL A 128 -1.05 0.32 -4.29
C VAL A 128 -0.93 0.88 -2.88
N LEU A 129 -1.34 0.08 -1.90
CA LEU A 129 -1.12 0.36 -0.49
C LEU A 129 0.18 -0.31 -0.10
N ASP A 130 1.15 0.49 0.31
CA ASP A 130 2.47 0.04 0.72
C ASP A 130 2.63 0.20 2.22
N ILE A 131 2.99 -0.88 2.90
CA ILE A 131 3.22 -0.87 4.34
C ILE A 131 4.59 -1.48 4.61
N ASP A 132 5.42 -0.74 5.34
CA ASP A 132 6.77 -1.15 5.69
C ASP A 132 6.91 -1.29 7.19
N SER A 133 7.66 -2.31 7.62
CA SER A 133 7.99 -2.55 9.01
C SER A 133 9.50 -2.49 9.23
N ALA A 134 9.90 -1.99 10.38
CA ALA A 134 11.29 -2.00 10.82
C ALA A 134 11.74 -3.37 11.37
N ASP A 135 10.83 -4.34 11.39
CA ASP A 135 11.08 -5.70 11.83
C ASP A 135 10.96 -6.67 10.65
N LEU A 136 11.71 -7.77 10.72
CA LEU A 136 11.56 -8.86 9.76
C LEU A 136 10.22 -9.57 9.99
N ASN A 137 9.66 -10.11 8.91
CA ASN A 137 8.56 -11.06 8.98
C ASN A 137 7.30 -10.53 9.67
N THR A 138 7.02 -9.23 9.55
CA THR A 138 5.86 -8.60 10.19
C THR A 138 4.55 -9.03 9.56
N PHE A 139 4.53 -9.26 8.24
CA PHE A 139 3.29 -9.46 7.48
C PHE A 139 3.12 -10.92 7.07
N ASP A 140 1.86 -11.38 7.09
CA ASP A 140 1.50 -12.76 6.73
C ASP A 140 0.16 -12.78 5.97
N GLU A 141 -0.42 -13.96 5.81
CA GLU A 141 -1.69 -14.15 5.10
C GLU A 141 -2.87 -13.47 5.80
N ILE A 142 -2.80 -13.21 7.09
CA ILE A 142 -3.84 -12.48 7.81
C ILE A 142 -3.87 -11.03 7.35
N ASP A 143 -2.71 -10.38 7.27
CA ASP A 143 -2.61 -9.02 6.75
C ASP A 143 -3.13 -8.96 5.30
N GLN A 144 -2.71 -9.88 4.48
CA GLN A 144 -3.14 -9.93 3.09
C GLN A 144 -4.66 -10.04 2.97
N PHE A 145 -5.25 -10.98 3.70
CA PHE A 145 -6.69 -11.24 3.66
C PHE A 145 -7.51 -9.98 4.00
N TYR A 146 -7.15 -9.32 5.11
CA TYR A 146 -7.92 -8.16 5.56
C TYR A 146 -7.63 -6.90 4.75
N LEU A 147 -6.38 -6.66 4.40
CA LEU A 147 -6.02 -5.45 3.63
C LEU A 147 -6.61 -5.47 2.23
N GLU A 148 -6.71 -6.64 1.60
CA GLU A 148 -7.33 -6.77 0.28
C GLU A 148 -8.81 -6.37 0.29
N GLN A 149 -9.48 -6.47 1.42
CA GLN A 149 -10.89 -6.07 1.55
C GLN A 149 -11.10 -4.56 1.55
N LEU A 150 -10.03 -3.77 1.64
CA LEU A 150 -10.13 -2.31 1.69
C LEU A 150 -10.25 -1.66 0.31
N SER A 151 -9.90 -2.37 -0.76
CA SER A 151 -9.92 -1.79 -2.11
C SER A 151 -11.28 -1.19 -2.49
N PRO A 152 -12.42 -1.87 -2.27
CA PRO A 152 -13.72 -1.27 -2.62
C PRO A 152 -14.07 0.01 -1.86
N ALA A 153 -13.47 0.23 -0.70
CA ALA A 153 -13.77 1.42 0.12
C ALA A 153 -13.29 2.73 -0.51
N LEU A 154 -12.36 2.67 -1.47
CA LEU A 154 -11.87 3.85 -2.19
C LEU A 154 -12.69 4.20 -3.42
N LEU A 155 -13.67 3.39 -3.78
CA LEU A 155 -14.52 3.63 -4.97
C LEU A 155 -15.66 4.59 -4.67
#